data_4a5ee5878fbe0538383a56ea247cf95f
#
_entry.id   4a5ee5878fbe0538383a56ea247cf95f
#
_cell.length_a   1.000
_cell.length_b   1.000
_cell.length_c   1.000
_cell.angle_alpha   90.00
_cell.angle_beta   90.00
_cell.angle_gamma   90.00
#
_symmetry.space_group_name_H-M   'P 1'
#
loop_
_entity.id
_entity.type
_entity.pdbx_description
1 polymer ?
#
loop_
_entity_poly.entity_id
_entity_poly.type
_entity_poly.pdbx_seq_one_letter_code
_entity_poly.pdbx_strand_id
1 'polypeptide(L)'
;MHRFIEYISDLLFLHDCVIIPDFGGFICNYTSAYIDKKSGLLCPPGKDILFNRNLTQNDGLLANWISMKENISYEKATTQLTLFSEELKIRLNQRQRVDFGDIGSFYTDRRFNIIFENGKHNFFSE
;
A
#
# COMPACT_ATOMS: atom_id res chain seq x y z
N MET A 1 0.97 4.78 13.50
CA MET A 1 1.35 4.44 12.11
C MET A 1 1.24 2.96 11.83
N HIS A 2 1.78 2.11 12.67
CA HIS A 2 1.84 0.67 12.46
C HIS A 2 0.46 0.03 12.23
N ARG A 3 -0.55 0.40 12.99
CA ARG A 3 -1.89 -0.18 12.82
C ARG A 3 -2.56 0.23 11.49
N PHE A 4 -2.25 1.42 10.97
CA PHE A 4 -2.79 1.84 9.67
C PHE A 4 -2.18 1.00 8.54
N ILE A 5 -0.91 0.63 8.67
CA ILE A 5 -0.26 -0.28 7.73
C ILE A 5 -0.97 -1.64 7.74
N GLU A 6 -1.34 -2.14 8.91
CA GLU A 6 -2.10 -3.39 9.02
C GLU A 6 -3.48 -3.27 8.36
N TYR A 7 -4.17 -2.15 8.55
CA TYR A 7 -5.46 -1.93 7.91
C TYR A 7 -5.34 -1.91 6.39
N ILE A 8 -4.30 -1.28 5.87
CA ILE A 8 -4.04 -1.25 4.43
C ILE A 8 -3.80 -2.67 3.92
N SER A 9 -3.01 -3.45 4.65
CA SER A 9 -2.75 -4.85 4.31
C SER A 9 -4.05 -5.66 4.27
N ASP A 10 -4.90 -5.49 5.29
CA ASP A 10 -6.19 -6.19 5.35
C ASP A 10 -7.08 -5.83 4.16
N LEU A 11 -7.12 -4.55 3.80
CA LEU A 11 -7.94 -4.10 2.67
C LEU A 11 -7.42 -4.62 1.34
N LEU A 12 -6.12 -4.82 1.21
CA LEU A 12 -5.55 -5.37 -0.02
C LEU A 12 -5.88 -6.84 -0.22
N PHE A 13 -6.32 -7.57 0.82
CA PHE A 13 -6.91 -8.90 0.65
C PHE A 13 -8.28 -8.85 -0.02
N LEU A 14 -9.01 -7.76 0.21
CA LEU A 14 -10.42 -7.66 -0.17
C LEU A 14 -10.64 -6.80 -1.40
N HIS A 15 -9.70 -5.93 -1.74
CA HIS A 15 -9.84 -4.92 -2.78
C HIS A 15 -8.61 -4.85 -3.66
N ASP A 16 -8.80 -4.41 -4.89
CA ASP A 16 -7.72 -4.28 -5.86
C ASP A 16 -7.01 -2.93 -5.79
N CYS A 17 -7.58 -1.98 -5.08
CA CYS A 17 -7.02 -0.64 -4.97
C CYS A 17 -7.30 -0.09 -3.58
N VAL A 18 -6.26 0.41 -2.91
CA VAL A 18 -6.38 1.06 -1.60
C VAL A 18 -5.63 2.38 -1.66
N ILE A 19 -6.35 3.48 -1.46
CA ILE A 19 -5.77 4.83 -1.57
C ILE A 19 -5.49 5.40 -0.18
N ILE A 20 -4.27 5.92 0.00
CA ILE A 20 -3.94 6.78 1.13
C ILE A 20 -4.14 8.20 0.61
N PRO A 21 -5.19 8.91 1.04
CA PRO A 21 -5.49 10.25 0.51
C PRO A 21 -4.29 11.19 0.63
N ASP A 22 -4.07 11.99 -0.41
CA ASP A 22 -2.97 12.96 -0.51
C ASP A 22 -1.58 12.33 -0.60
N PHE A 23 -1.47 11.01 -0.63
CA PHE A 23 -0.19 10.33 -0.71
C PHE A 23 -0.08 9.48 -1.98
N GLY A 24 -0.97 8.54 -2.17
CA GLY A 24 -1.00 7.68 -3.35
C GLY A 24 -1.81 6.41 -3.11
N GLY A 25 -1.92 5.59 -4.13
CA GLY A 25 -2.73 4.37 -4.06
C GLY A 25 -1.95 3.11 -4.38
N PHE A 26 -2.27 2.05 -3.65
CA PHE A 26 -1.77 0.71 -3.94
C PHE A 26 -2.73 0.02 -4.91
N ILE A 27 -2.17 -0.61 -5.92
CA ILE A 27 -2.94 -1.33 -6.93
C ILE A 27 -2.43 -2.76 -6.98
N CYS A 28 -3.36 -3.71 -6.99
CA CYS A 28 -3.02 -5.11 -7.12
C CYS A 28 -2.89 -5.48 -8.59
N ASN A 29 -1.77 -6.10 -8.93
CA ASN A 29 -1.50 -6.62 -10.27
C ASN A 29 -1.47 -8.14 -10.18
N TYR A 30 -2.39 -8.79 -10.90
CA TYR A 30 -2.54 -10.24 -10.86
C TYR A 30 -1.73 -10.89 -11.97
N THR A 31 -1.04 -11.97 -11.61
CA THR A 31 -0.28 -12.78 -12.55
C THR A 31 -0.96 -14.15 -12.65
N SER A 32 -1.34 -14.55 -13.86
CA SER A 32 -1.90 -15.89 -14.09
C SER A 32 -0.82 -16.96 -13.93
N ALA A 33 -1.24 -18.18 -13.60
CA ALA A 33 -0.33 -19.31 -13.61
C ALA A 33 0.29 -19.47 -15.01
N TYR A 34 1.57 -19.79 -15.06
CA TYR A 34 2.29 -19.98 -16.34
C TYR A 34 3.41 -20.99 -16.15
N ILE A 35 3.92 -21.48 -17.28
CA ILE A 35 5.07 -22.38 -17.28
C ILE A 35 6.31 -21.57 -17.65
N ASP A 36 7.33 -21.60 -16.77
CA ASP A 36 8.59 -20.94 -17.04
C ASP A 36 9.34 -21.71 -18.14
N LYS A 37 9.63 -21.03 -19.24
CA LYS A 37 10.25 -21.65 -20.40
C LYS A 37 11.68 -22.15 -20.13
N LYS A 38 12.38 -21.52 -19.18
CA LYS A 38 13.76 -21.89 -18.86
C LYS A 38 13.85 -23.10 -17.96
N SER A 39 13.02 -23.17 -16.94
CA SER A 39 13.04 -24.25 -15.96
C SER A 39 12.04 -25.35 -16.24
N GLY A 40 11.02 -25.07 -17.03
CA GLY A 40 9.91 -25.98 -17.27
C GLY A 40 8.97 -26.13 -16.08
N LEU A 41 9.13 -25.29 -15.05
CA LEU A 41 8.33 -25.37 -13.84
C LEU A 41 7.05 -24.55 -13.98
N LEU A 42 5.99 -25.06 -13.36
CA LEU A 42 4.73 -24.32 -13.27
C LEU A 42 4.85 -23.23 -12.22
N CYS A 43 4.65 -21.99 -12.65
CA CYS A 43 4.58 -20.85 -11.72
C CYS A 43 3.12 -20.59 -11.37
N PRO A 44 2.76 -20.62 -10.08
CA PRO A 44 1.37 -20.42 -9.68
C PRO A 44 0.92 -18.98 -9.90
N PRO A 45 -0.39 -18.70 -9.89
CA PRO A 45 -0.87 -17.33 -9.95
C PRO A 45 -0.43 -16.55 -8.73
N GLY A 46 -0.22 -15.26 -8.88
CA GLY A 46 0.25 -14.39 -7.82
C GLY A 46 -0.40 -13.03 -7.88
N LYS A 47 -0.08 -12.22 -6.89
CA LYS A 47 -0.63 -10.88 -6.74
C LYS A 47 0.48 -9.95 -6.28
N ASP A 48 0.93 -9.06 -7.18
CA ASP A 48 1.92 -8.05 -6.88
C ASP A 48 1.25 -6.75 -6.50
N ILE A 49 1.92 -5.97 -5.68
CA ILE A 49 1.44 -4.64 -5.28
C ILE A 49 2.24 -3.58 -6.04
N LEU A 50 1.52 -2.69 -6.71
CA LEU A 50 2.09 -1.51 -7.37
C LEU A 50 1.65 -0.27 -6.63
N PHE A 51 2.39 0.82 -6.78
CA PHE A 51 2.04 2.09 -6.14
C PHE A 51 1.94 3.20 -7.19
N ASN A 52 0.83 3.96 -7.16
CA ASN A 52 0.61 5.08 -8.08
C ASN A 52 0.44 6.37 -7.28
N ARG A 53 1.40 7.29 -7.41
CA ARG A 53 1.40 8.58 -6.75
C ARG A 53 0.25 9.50 -7.17
N ASN A 54 -0.37 9.22 -8.31
CA ASN A 54 -1.44 10.06 -8.84
C ASN A 54 -2.81 9.71 -8.25
N LEU A 55 -2.94 8.59 -7.56
CA LEU A 55 -4.18 8.19 -6.92
C LEU A 55 -4.25 8.78 -5.51
N THR A 56 -4.66 10.04 -5.42
CA THR A 56 -4.64 10.79 -4.16
C THR A 56 -6.00 11.16 -3.62
N GLN A 57 -7.08 10.91 -4.36
CA GLN A 57 -8.42 11.25 -3.93
C GLN A 57 -8.92 10.27 -2.89
N ASN A 58 -9.56 10.80 -1.84
CA ASN A 58 -10.18 9.98 -0.81
C ASN A 58 -11.45 9.34 -1.38
N ASP A 59 -11.39 8.04 -1.63
CA ASP A 59 -12.55 7.26 -2.07
C ASP A 59 -13.39 6.74 -0.88
N GLY A 60 -12.97 7.03 0.34
CA GLY A 60 -13.67 6.64 1.55
C GLY A 60 -13.35 5.25 2.06
N LEU A 61 -12.68 4.42 1.28
CA LEU A 61 -12.48 3.01 1.66
C LEU A 61 -11.65 2.86 2.94
N LEU A 62 -10.45 3.46 2.97
CA LEU A 62 -9.57 3.35 4.12
C LEU A 62 -10.13 4.10 5.33
N ALA A 63 -10.69 5.29 5.12
CA ALA A 63 -11.29 6.07 6.21
C ALA A 63 -12.48 5.32 6.85
N ASN A 64 -13.33 4.71 6.04
CA ASN A 64 -14.44 3.90 6.55
C ASN A 64 -13.95 2.68 7.33
N TRP A 65 -12.90 2.04 6.85
CA TRP A 65 -12.32 0.88 7.53
C TRP A 65 -11.77 1.27 8.91
N ILE A 66 -11.03 2.38 8.96
CA ILE A 66 -10.49 2.91 10.23
C ILE A 66 -11.63 3.25 11.19
N SER A 67 -12.66 3.95 10.68
CA SER A 67 -13.84 4.33 11.47
C SER A 67 -14.47 3.09 12.12
N MET A 68 -14.68 2.05 11.35
CA MET A 68 -15.30 0.81 11.83
C MET A 68 -14.40 0.08 12.82
N LYS A 69 -13.13 -0.06 12.50
CA LYS A 69 -12.19 -0.84 13.32
C LYS A 69 -11.87 -0.17 14.65
N GLU A 70 -11.84 1.16 14.67
CA GLU A 70 -11.49 1.92 15.87
C GLU A 70 -12.69 2.50 16.59
N ASN A 71 -13.88 2.27 16.06
CA ASN A 71 -15.14 2.77 16.61
C ASN A 71 -15.11 4.30 16.82
N ILE A 72 -14.72 4.99 15.78
CA ILE A 72 -14.66 6.47 15.74
C ILE A 72 -15.48 6.96 14.56
N SER A 73 -15.79 8.25 14.54
CA SER A 73 -16.54 8.83 13.43
C SER A 73 -15.71 8.81 12.14
N TYR A 74 -16.40 8.86 11.01
CA TYR A 74 -15.75 8.97 9.71
C TYR A 74 -14.87 10.23 9.64
N GLU A 75 -15.37 11.35 10.16
CA GLU A 75 -14.63 12.61 10.18
C GLU A 75 -13.34 12.49 10.97
N LYS A 76 -13.40 11.84 12.13
CA LYS A 76 -12.22 11.63 12.96
C LYS A 76 -11.24 10.69 12.27
N ALA A 77 -11.74 9.64 11.63
CA ALA A 77 -10.88 8.72 10.86
C ALA A 77 -10.18 9.45 9.72
N THR A 78 -10.89 10.32 9.01
CA THR A 78 -10.32 11.12 7.92
C THR A 78 -9.22 12.06 8.44
N THR A 79 -9.43 12.67 9.60
CA THR A 79 -8.42 13.53 10.22
C THR A 79 -7.16 12.74 10.56
N GLN A 80 -7.31 11.58 11.16
CA GLN A 80 -6.17 10.72 11.49
C GLN A 80 -5.44 10.25 10.24
N LEU A 81 -6.17 9.96 9.19
CA LEU A 81 -5.60 9.54 7.93
C LEU A 81 -4.80 10.65 7.25
N THR A 82 -5.28 11.90 7.35
CA THR A 82 -4.52 13.07 6.88
C THR A 82 -3.21 13.21 7.62
N LEU A 83 -3.23 13.04 8.94
CA LEU A 83 -2.02 13.09 9.76
C LEU A 83 -1.04 11.98 9.40
N PHE A 84 -1.55 10.80 9.13
CA PHE A 84 -0.74 9.67 8.70
C PHE A 84 -0.05 9.98 7.36
N SER A 85 -0.80 10.52 6.40
CA SER A 85 -0.25 10.91 5.10
C SER A 85 0.85 11.97 5.25
N GLU A 86 0.61 12.97 6.08
CA GLU A 86 1.61 14.03 6.32
C GLU A 86 2.87 13.48 6.98
N GLU A 87 2.72 12.56 7.93
CA GLU A 87 3.87 11.95 8.58
C GLU A 87 4.71 11.15 7.58
N LEU A 88 4.07 10.41 6.68
CA LEU A 88 4.78 9.69 5.64
C LEU A 88 5.61 10.65 4.78
N LYS A 89 5.01 11.77 4.38
CA LYS A 89 5.71 12.77 3.56
C LYS A 89 6.88 13.38 4.30
N ILE A 90 6.71 13.69 5.58
CA ILE A 90 7.77 14.27 6.40
C ILE A 90 8.95 13.31 6.51
N ARG A 91 8.70 12.04 6.83
CA ARG A 91 9.75 11.04 6.95
C ARG A 91 10.49 10.84 5.63
N LEU A 92 9.77 10.76 4.52
CA LEU A 92 10.38 10.60 3.21
C LEU A 92 11.18 11.83 2.80
N ASN A 93 10.71 13.02 3.17
CA ASN A 93 11.44 14.26 2.91
C ASN A 93 12.72 14.35 3.73
N GLN A 94 12.80 13.62 4.84
CA GLN A 94 14.01 13.51 5.66
C GLN A 94 14.92 12.36 5.22
N ARG A 95 14.66 11.78 4.06
CA ARG A 95 15.43 10.66 3.50
C ARG A 95 15.33 9.38 4.32
N GLN A 96 14.29 9.23 5.10
CA GLN A 96 14.05 8.01 5.86
C GLN A 96 13.33 6.98 4.98
N ARG A 97 13.68 5.71 5.17
CA ARG A 97 12.96 4.62 4.56
C ARG A 97 11.76 4.29 5.44
N VAL A 98 10.59 4.15 4.84
CA VAL A 98 9.37 3.79 5.56
C VAL A 98 8.95 2.38 5.18
N ASP A 99 8.93 1.49 6.17
CA ASP A 99 8.63 0.08 5.96
C ASP A 99 7.13 -0.17 6.16
N PHE A 100 6.50 -0.78 5.16
CA PHE A 100 5.08 -1.18 5.20
C PHE A 100 4.93 -2.70 5.36
N GLY A 101 5.91 -3.36 5.95
CA GLY A 101 5.84 -4.81 6.16
C GLY A 101 5.86 -5.58 4.85
N ASP A 102 4.96 -6.56 4.74
CA ASP A 102 4.91 -7.44 3.56
C ASP A 102 4.49 -6.71 2.29
N ILE A 103 3.82 -5.57 2.41
CA ILE A 103 3.44 -4.76 1.26
C ILE A 103 4.68 -4.27 0.51
N GLY A 104 5.68 -3.79 1.24
CA GLY A 104 6.89 -3.24 0.68
C GLY A 104 7.40 -2.07 1.50
N SER A 105 8.16 -1.20 0.87
CA SER A 105 8.71 -0.03 1.56
C SER A 105 8.83 1.16 0.62
N PHE A 106 8.93 2.34 1.22
CA PHE A 106 9.08 3.59 0.51
C PHE A 106 10.42 4.25 0.85
N TYR A 107 10.99 4.92 -0.13
CA TYR A 107 12.18 5.75 0.07
C TYR A 107 12.19 6.84 -1.00
N THR A 108 13.13 7.75 -0.94
CA THR A 108 13.23 8.82 -1.94
C THR A 108 14.55 8.71 -2.70
N ASP A 109 14.50 9.09 -3.97
CA ASP A 109 15.71 9.20 -4.80
C ASP A 109 16.38 10.56 -4.56
N ARG A 110 17.43 10.87 -5.32
CA ARG A 110 18.17 12.13 -5.19
C ARG A 110 17.33 13.37 -5.40
N ARG A 111 16.25 13.25 -6.17
CA ARG A 111 15.35 14.37 -6.50
C ARG A 111 14.12 14.43 -5.62
N PHE A 112 14.11 13.66 -4.52
CA PHE A 112 12.97 13.54 -3.60
C PHE A 112 11.73 12.94 -4.26
N ASN A 113 11.89 12.19 -5.35
CA ASN A 113 10.79 11.36 -5.85
C ASN A 113 10.58 10.18 -4.92
N ILE A 114 9.32 9.91 -4.63
CA ILE A 114 8.97 8.76 -3.79
C ILE A 114 9.03 7.50 -4.63
N ILE A 115 9.84 6.54 -4.17
CA ILE A 115 10.01 5.24 -4.80
C ILE A 115 9.37 4.19 -3.90
N PHE A 116 8.55 3.35 -4.48
CA PHE A 116 7.98 2.20 -3.79
C PHE A 116 8.69 0.94 -4.23
N GLU A 117 9.18 0.17 -3.26
CA GLU A 117 9.81 -1.11 -3.51
C GLU A 117 8.91 -2.21 -2.98
N ASN A 118 8.49 -3.09 -3.86
CA ASN A 118 7.61 -4.21 -3.55
C ASN A 118 8.23 -5.12 -2.49
N GLY A 119 7.37 -5.81 -1.74
CA GLY A 119 7.82 -6.87 -0.84
C GLY A 119 8.47 -8.01 -1.62
N LYS A 120 9.29 -8.82 -0.94
CA LYS A 120 10.08 -9.87 -1.58
C LYS A 120 9.25 -11.04 -2.10
N HIS A 121 8.03 -11.18 -1.60
CA HIS A 121 7.15 -12.29 -1.96
C HIS A 121 5.90 -11.74 -2.60
N ASN A 122 5.29 -12.52 -3.50
CA ASN A 122 3.98 -12.18 -4.02
C ASN A 122 3.00 -12.12 -2.86
N PHE A 123 2.32 -11.00 -2.75
CA PHE A 123 1.33 -10.79 -1.70
C PHE A 123 0.14 -11.72 -1.98
N PHE A 124 -0.26 -12.54 -0.99
CA PHE A 124 -1.37 -13.50 -1.10
C PHE A 124 -1.15 -14.64 -2.10
N SER A 125 0.08 -14.89 -2.52
CA SER A 125 0.35 -16.08 -3.29
C SER A 125 0.68 -17.24 -2.35
N GLU A 126 0.37 -18.43 -2.79
CA GLU A 126 0.75 -19.65 -2.07
C GLU A 126 2.22 -19.98 -2.26
#